data_998b1254eb9aa2d747e68fd02c71f63f
#
_entry.id   998b1254eb9aa2d747e68fd02c71f63f
#
_cell.length_a   1.000
_cell.length_b   1.000
_cell.length_c   1.000
_cell.angle_alpha   90.00
_cell.angle_beta   90.00
_cell.angle_gamma   90.00
#
_symmetry.space_group_name_H-M   'P 1'
#
loop_
_entity.id
_entity.type
_entity.pdbx_description
1 polymer ?
#
loop_
_entity_poly.entity_id
_entity_poly.type
_entity_poly.pdbx_seq_one_letter_code
_entity_poly.pdbx_strand_id
1 'polypeptide(L)' 'MDEATRLASAVDSKDPRVGLRAVAALRRLLEQLETLQVSNARASGWSWQEIAAELGVSRQAVHKKHAARRGLLRRD' A
#
# COMPACT_ATOMS: atom_id res chain seq x y z
N MET A 1 21.83 0.48 -4.93
CA MET A 1 20.78 -0.31 -4.28
C MET A 1 19.61 0.62 -3.95
N ASP A 2 18.42 0.26 -4.39
CA ASP A 2 17.27 1.10 -4.13
C ASP A 2 16.78 0.97 -2.69
N GLU A 3 15.84 1.85 -2.33
CA GLU A 3 15.33 1.90 -0.97
C GLU A 3 14.66 0.59 -0.53
N ALA A 4 13.85 0.01 -1.40
CA ALA A 4 13.14 -1.23 -1.07
C ALA A 4 14.13 -2.37 -0.79
N THR A 5 15.18 -2.47 -1.59
CA THR A 5 16.19 -3.51 -1.42
C THR A 5 16.97 -3.30 -0.12
N ARG A 6 17.32 -2.06 0.20
CA ARG A 6 18.01 -1.76 1.46
C ARG A 6 17.14 -2.11 2.66
N LEU A 7 15.85 -1.77 2.59
CA LEU A 7 14.94 -2.05 3.69
C LEU A 7 14.72 -3.55 3.85
N ALA A 8 14.60 -4.27 2.73
CA ALA A 8 14.42 -5.72 2.78
C ALA A 8 15.63 -6.39 3.43
N SER A 9 16.85 -5.90 3.13
CA SER A 9 18.04 -6.42 3.76
C SER A 9 18.08 -6.11 5.25
N ALA A 10 17.63 -4.93 5.63
CA ALA A 10 17.67 -4.51 7.02
C ALA A 10 16.70 -5.30 7.91
N VAL A 11 15.60 -5.85 7.36
CA VAL A 11 14.67 -6.63 8.18
C VAL A 11 15.28 -7.94 8.66
N ASP A 12 16.40 -8.37 8.08
CA ASP A 12 17.11 -9.56 8.53
C ASP A 12 18.04 -9.27 9.70
N SER A 13 18.16 -8.00 10.10
CA SER A 13 19.04 -7.64 11.21
C SER A 13 18.59 -8.33 12.50
N LYS A 14 19.56 -8.79 13.26
CA LYS A 14 19.29 -9.40 14.57
C LYS A 14 19.04 -8.33 15.65
N ASP A 15 19.32 -7.06 15.33
CA ASP A 15 19.00 -5.96 16.24
C ASP A 15 17.54 -5.56 15.99
N PRO A 16 16.63 -5.80 16.96
CA PRO A 16 15.21 -5.50 16.75
C PRO A 16 14.95 -4.02 16.44
N ARG A 17 15.79 -3.11 16.94
CA ARG A 17 15.59 -1.69 16.66
C ARG A 17 15.78 -1.41 15.18
N VAL A 18 16.82 -1.98 14.60
CA VAL A 18 17.09 -1.83 13.17
C VAL A 18 16.00 -2.52 12.36
N GLY A 19 15.69 -3.77 12.73
CA GLY A 19 14.68 -4.56 12.03
C GLY A 19 13.30 -3.90 12.05
N LEU A 20 12.87 -3.42 13.20
CA LEU A 20 11.55 -2.83 13.33
C LEU A 20 11.45 -1.49 12.59
N ARG A 21 12.51 -0.70 12.58
CA ARG A 21 12.52 0.53 11.79
C ARG A 21 12.42 0.24 10.31
N ALA A 22 13.09 -0.82 9.86
CA ALA A 22 13.02 -1.23 8.47
C ALA A 22 11.60 -1.69 8.11
N VAL A 23 10.96 -2.45 8.99
CA VAL A 23 9.58 -2.89 8.78
C VAL A 23 8.65 -1.69 8.67
N ALA A 24 8.80 -0.70 9.56
CA ALA A 24 7.97 0.50 9.51
C ALA A 24 8.14 1.26 8.21
N ALA A 25 9.37 1.37 7.74
CA ALA A 25 9.66 2.06 6.49
C ALA A 25 9.07 1.32 5.29
N LEU A 26 9.19 -0.01 5.28
CA LEU A 26 8.61 -0.83 4.22
C LEU A 26 7.09 -0.73 4.21
N ARG A 27 6.48 -0.66 5.37
CA ARG A 27 5.02 -0.51 5.47
C ARG A 27 4.57 0.80 4.83
N ARG A 28 5.30 1.89 5.09
CA ARG A 28 4.96 3.18 4.48
C ARG A 28 5.14 3.14 2.97
N LEU A 29 6.21 2.53 2.50
CA LEU A 29 6.46 2.41 1.07
C LEU A 29 5.37 1.58 0.41
N LEU A 30 5.00 0.47 1.04
CA LEU A 30 3.95 -0.40 0.52
C LEU A 30 2.61 0.35 0.43
N GLU A 31 2.29 1.16 1.43
CA GLU A 31 1.07 1.96 1.42
C GLU A 31 1.04 2.93 0.24
N GLN A 32 2.17 3.56 -0.05
CA GLN A 32 2.27 4.47 -1.18
C GLN A 32 2.07 3.74 -2.50
N LEU A 33 2.69 2.57 -2.64
CA LEU A 33 2.57 1.77 -3.86
C LEU A 33 1.15 1.23 -4.03
N GLU A 34 0.52 0.81 -2.95
CA GLU A 34 -0.85 0.33 -3.00
C GLU A 34 -1.79 1.44 -3.46
N THR A 35 -1.64 2.63 -2.88
CA THR A 35 -2.48 3.78 -3.26
C THR A 35 -2.32 4.10 -4.74
N LEU A 36 -1.09 4.08 -5.22
CA LEU A 36 -0.81 4.34 -6.64
C LEU A 36 -1.50 3.30 -7.53
N GLN A 37 -1.36 2.02 -7.20
CA GLN A 37 -1.92 0.97 -8.03
C GLN A 37 -3.44 0.93 -7.98
N VAL A 38 -4.03 1.19 -6.82
CA VAL A 38 -5.48 1.29 -6.72
C VAL A 38 -5.99 2.44 -7.57
N SER A 39 -5.30 3.57 -7.53
CA SER A 39 -5.66 4.72 -8.34
C SER A 39 -5.60 4.38 -9.83
N ASN A 40 -4.54 3.70 -10.25
CA ASN A 40 -4.39 3.27 -11.64
C ASN A 40 -5.50 2.32 -12.06
N ALA A 41 -5.85 1.38 -11.19
CA ALA A 41 -6.90 0.41 -11.47
C ALA A 41 -8.24 1.10 -11.64
N ARG A 42 -8.59 2.02 -10.75
CA ARG A 42 -9.84 2.76 -10.84
C ARG A 42 -9.88 3.61 -12.11
N ALA A 43 -8.78 4.25 -12.44
CA ALA A 43 -8.70 5.04 -13.66
C ALA A 43 -8.88 4.17 -14.91
N SER A 44 -8.52 2.89 -14.83
CA SER A 44 -8.69 1.94 -15.91
C SER A 44 -10.07 1.25 -15.89
N GLY A 45 -10.94 1.65 -14.99
CA GLY A 45 -12.31 1.13 -14.93
C GLY A 45 -12.51 -0.11 -14.07
N TRP A 46 -11.53 -0.48 -13.26
CA TRP A 46 -11.67 -1.65 -12.39
C TRP A 46 -12.70 -1.40 -11.29
N SER A 47 -13.46 -2.42 -10.96
CA SER A 47 -14.37 -2.36 -9.82
C SER A 47 -13.59 -2.56 -8.53
N TRP A 48 -14.20 -2.15 -7.42
CA TRP A 48 -13.61 -2.40 -6.11
C TRP A 48 -13.46 -3.89 -5.84
N GLN A 49 -14.41 -4.69 -6.35
CA GLN A 49 -14.36 -6.13 -6.20
C GLN A 49 -13.10 -6.71 -6.87
N GLU A 50 -12.83 -6.25 -8.09
CA GLU A 50 -11.66 -6.71 -8.83
C GLU A 50 -10.36 -6.31 -8.14
N ILE A 51 -10.30 -5.10 -7.64
CA ILE A 51 -9.12 -4.61 -6.92
C ILE A 51 -8.91 -5.43 -5.65
N ALA A 52 -9.98 -5.66 -4.89
CA ALA A 52 -9.90 -6.43 -3.65
C ALA A 52 -9.40 -7.85 -3.91
N ALA A 53 -9.87 -8.46 -4.98
CA ALA A 53 -9.46 -9.82 -5.34
C ALA A 53 -7.94 -9.89 -5.57
N GLU A 54 -7.40 -8.92 -6.29
CA GLU A 54 -5.96 -8.91 -6.55
C GLU A 54 -5.14 -8.62 -5.30
N LEU A 55 -5.66 -7.79 -4.41
CA LEU A 55 -4.96 -7.48 -3.16
C LEU A 55 -5.14 -8.55 -2.08
N GLY A 56 -6.06 -9.48 -2.29
CA GLY A 56 -6.31 -10.53 -1.31
C GLY A 56 -7.02 -10.03 -0.06
N VAL A 57 -7.84 -9.00 -0.19
CA VAL A 57 -8.59 -8.42 0.92
C VAL A 57 -10.07 -8.35 0.55
N SER A 58 -10.91 -7.95 1.51
CA SER A 58 -12.33 -7.82 1.25
C SER A 58 -12.61 -6.53 0.47
N ARG A 59 -13.71 -6.55 -0.30
CA ARG A 59 -14.15 -5.36 -1.02
C ARG A 59 -14.39 -4.19 -0.05
N GLN A 60 -15.00 -4.48 1.10
CA GLN A 60 -15.25 -3.44 2.09
C GLN A 60 -13.98 -2.79 2.59
N ALA A 61 -12.94 -3.60 2.84
CA ALA A 61 -11.68 -3.09 3.37
C ALA A 61 -11.02 -2.15 2.38
N VAL A 62 -10.92 -2.54 1.11
CA VAL A 62 -10.25 -1.71 0.12
C VAL A 62 -11.08 -0.47 -0.20
N HIS A 63 -12.40 -0.63 -0.26
CA HIS A 63 -13.29 0.49 -0.53
C HIS A 63 -13.20 1.53 0.58
N LYS A 64 -13.30 1.08 1.82
CA LYS A 64 -13.23 1.98 2.97
C LYS A 64 -11.91 2.76 2.98
N LYS A 65 -10.82 2.07 2.71
CA LYS A 65 -9.50 2.69 2.78
C LYS A 65 -9.26 3.69 1.65
N HIS A 66 -9.63 3.31 0.44
CA HIS A 66 -9.25 4.09 -0.74
C HIS A 66 -10.35 4.98 -1.29
N ALA A 67 -11.61 4.61 -1.15
CA ALA A 67 -12.71 5.44 -1.63
C ALA A 67 -12.82 6.72 -0.82
N ALA A 68 -12.66 6.63 0.49
CA ALA A 68 -12.71 7.82 1.34
C ALA A 68 -11.60 8.80 0.99
N ARG A 69 -10.39 8.28 0.76
CA ARG A 69 -9.26 9.11 0.37
C ARG A 69 -9.51 9.79 -0.97
N ARG A 70 -10.02 9.04 -1.95
CA ARG A 70 -10.34 9.60 -3.26
C ARG A 70 -11.43 10.66 -3.15
N GLY A 71 -12.42 10.40 -2.30
CA GLY A 71 -13.48 11.37 -2.06
C GLY A 71 -12.97 12.69 -1.53
N LEU A 72 -12.03 12.63 -0.60
CA LEU A 72 -11.43 13.85 -0.05
C LEU A 72 -10.64 14.61 -1.10
N LEU A 73 -9.91 13.90 -1.93
CA LEU A 73 -9.09 14.52 -2.98
C LEU A 73 -9.95 15.15 -4.07
N ARG A 74 -11.13 14.60 -4.30
CA ARG A 74 -12.01 15.08 -5.36
C ARG A 74 -13.06 16.06 -4.86
N ARG A 75 -12.99 16.37 -3.63
CA ARG A 75 -13.96 17.26 -3.03
C ARG A 75 -13.74 18.70 -3.53
N ASP A 76 -14.77 19.28 -4.00
CA ASP A 76 -14.73 20.63 -4.52
C ASP A 76 -15.24 21.64 -3.50
#